data_85a181126092545b986628b98034eaff
#
_entry.id   85a181126092545b986628b98034eaff
#
_cell.length_a   1.000
_cell.length_b   1.000
_cell.length_c   1.000
_cell.angle_alpha   90.00
_cell.angle_beta   90.00
_cell.angle_gamma   90.00
#
_symmetry.space_group_name_H-M   'P 1'
#
loop_
_entity.id
_entity.type
_entity.pdbx_description
1 polymer ?
#
loop_
_entity_poly.entity_id
_entity_poly.type
_entity_poly.pdbx_seq_one_letter_code
_entity_poly.pdbx_strand_id
1 'polypeptide(L)'
;RHDLSSFSKWYKGKSLLDVERVDLLDYLASRLKDGYSSRSTARSLSSLRAFYSHLTTKHNLEKNPTDKVESPKLGHSLPKTLSEDEVDRLINAPDVEDDIGLRDRAMLELIYACGLRVSELIGLDIINLNFRQGIIRVIGKGDKERLIPMGEEALYLSLIHI
;
A
#
# COMPACT_ATOMS: atom_id res chain seq x y z
N ARG A 1 10.39 -7.20 -5.76
CA ARG A 1 11.86 -7.34 -5.60
C ARG A 1 12.24 -7.80 -4.19
N HIS A 2 11.77 -7.18 -3.14
CA HIS A 2 12.14 -7.52 -1.75
C HIS A 2 11.88 -8.98 -1.38
N ASP A 3 10.70 -9.53 -1.68
CA ASP A 3 10.34 -10.91 -1.32
C ASP A 3 11.23 -11.95 -2.04
N LEU A 4 11.56 -11.72 -3.32
CA LEU A 4 12.48 -12.58 -4.08
C LEU A 4 13.92 -12.51 -3.53
N SER A 5 14.38 -11.31 -3.19
CA SER A 5 15.71 -11.13 -2.56
C SER A 5 15.79 -11.85 -1.21
N SER A 6 14.73 -11.80 -0.40
CA SER A 6 14.66 -12.50 0.88
C SER A 6 14.70 -14.02 0.69
N PHE A 7 13.98 -14.54 -0.30
CA PHE A 7 14.02 -15.96 -0.63
C PHE A 7 15.41 -16.39 -1.12
N SER A 8 16.01 -15.66 -2.05
CA SER A 8 17.35 -15.96 -2.59
C SER A 8 18.42 -15.98 -1.49
N LYS A 9 18.36 -15.06 -0.54
CA LYS A 9 19.27 -15.06 0.64
C LYS A 9 19.06 -16.28 1.53
N TRP A 10 17.81 -16.66 1.77
CA TRP A 10 17.48 -17.84 2.56
C TRP A 10 17.95 -19.12 1.88
N TYR A 11 17.80 -19.21 0.55
CA TYR A 11 18.22 -20.36 -0.27
C TYR A 11 19.77 -20.47 -0.45
N LYS A 12 20.52 -19.58 0.20
CA LYS A 12 21.99 -19.60 0.35
C LYS A 12 22.76 -19.67 -0.96
N GLY A 13 22.35 -18.94 -1.98
CA GLY A 13 23.09 -18.78 -3.23
C GLY A 13 23.04 -19.97 -4.18
N LYS A 14 22.21 -20.98 -3.93
CA LYS A 14 21.90 -22.01 -4.90
C LYS A 14 21.11 -21.41 -6.07
N SER A 15 21.14 -22.06 -7.23
CA SER A 15 20.37 -21.60 -8.38
C SER A 15 18.86 -21.61 -8.10
N LEU A 16 18.19 -20.49 -8.38
CA LEU A 16 16.73 -20.40 -8.26
C LEU A 16 15.99 -21.25 -9.31
N LEU A 17 16.71 -21.79 -10.31
CA LEU A 17 16.16 -22.70 -11.29
C LEU A 17 16.04 -24.14 -10.75
N ASP A 18 16.81 -24.49 -9.71
CA ASP A 18 16.83 -25.81 -9.11
C ASP A 18 15.93 -25.93 -7.87
N VAL A 19 15.10 -24.91 -7.62
CA VAL A 19 14.17 -24.88 -6.48
C VAL A 19 13.07 -25.90 -6.67
N GLU A 20 12.87 -26.73 -5.68
CA GLU A 20 11.80 -27.69 -5.60
C GLU A 20 10.65 -27.21 -4.69
N ARG A 21 9.51 -27.88 -4.78
CA ARG A 21 8.35 -27.58 -3.93
C ARG A 21 8.69 -27.66 -2.43
N VAL A 22 9.52 -28.62 -2.04
CA VAL A 22 9.94 -28.82 -0.64
C VAL A 22 10.70 -27.60 -0.11
N ASP A 23 11.59 -27.02 -0.90
CA ASP A 23 12.34 -25.82 -0.52
C ASP A 23 11.39 -24.63 -0.25
N LEU A 24 10.34 -24.49 -1.05
CA LEU A 24 9.33 -23.46 -0.85
C LEU A 24 8.53 -23.68 0.44
N LEU A 25 8.15 -24.92 0.73
CA LEU A 25 7.46 -25.26 1.97
C LEU A 25 8.33 -24.98 3.19
N ASP A 26 9.62 -25.35 3.14
CA ASP A 26 10.58 -25.09 4.21
C ASP A 26 10.82 -23.59 4.41
N TYR A 27 10.91 -22.83 3.32
CA TYR A 27 11.01 -21.37 3.39
C TYR A 27 9.78 -20.73 4.05
N LEU A 28 8.58 -21.15 3.64
CA LEU A 28 7.34 -20.60 4.22
C LEU A 28 7.20 -20.97 5.70
N ALA A 29 7.61 -22.19 6.07
CA ALA A 29 7.65 -22.63 7.46
C ALA A 29 8.67 -21.85 8.29
N SER A 30 9.88 -21.60 7.75
CA SER A 30 10.90 -20.79 8.43
C SER A 30 10.38 -19.37 8.68
N ARG A 31 9.72 -18.75 7.71
CA ARG A 31 9.13 -17.41 7.90
C ARG A 31 8.14 -17.35 9.06
N LEU A 32 7.25 -18.34 9.17
CA LEU A 32 6.30 -18.41 10.28
C LEU A 32 7.02 -18.61 11.61
N LYS A 33 8.07 -19.45 11.64
CA LYS A 33 8.89 -19.67 12.83
C LYS A 33 9.67 -18.39 13.24
N ASP A 34 10.11 -17.59 12.28
CA ASP A 34 10.79 -16.32 12.49
C ASP A 34 9.84 -15.17 12.87
N GLY A 35 8.55 -15.48 13.09
CA GLY A 35 7.55 -14.51 13.55
C GLY A 35 6.89 -13.66 12.46
N TYR A 36 7.12 -13.95 11.17
CA TYR A 36 6.38 -13.26 10.11
C TYR A 36 4.90 -13.64 10.12
N SER A 37 4.02 -12.67 9.90
CA SER A 37 2.57 -12.92 9.84
C SER A 37 2.20 -13.81 8.65
N SER A 38 1.10 -14.58 8.79
CA SER A 38 0.54 -15.39 7.70
C SER A 38 0.26 -14.56 6.44
N ARG A 39 -0.20 -13.29 6.60
CA ARG A 39 -0.42 -12.36 5.48
C ARG A 39 0.88 -12.00 4.76
N SER A 40 1.95 -11.71 5.50
CA SER A 40 3.27 -11.42 4.95
C SER A 40 3.86 -12.63 4.22
N THR A 41 3.67 -13.83 4.79
CA THR A 41 4.12 -15.10 4.21
C THR A 41 3.33 -15.45 2.94
N ALA A 42 2.01 -15.25 2.93
CA ALA A 42 1.16 -15.42 1.74
C ALA A 42 1.54 -14.45 0.62
N ARG A 43 1.85 -13.19 0.95
CA ARG A 43 2.36 -12.20 -0.03
C ARG A 43 3.67 -12.67 -0.64
N SER A 44 4.59 -13.18 0.17
CA SER A 44 5.88 -13.72 -0.32
C SER A 44 5.65 -14.89 -1.29
N LEU A 45 4.75 -15.82 -0.96
CA LEU A 45 4.38 -16.90 -1.87
C LEU A 45 3.77 -16.38 -3.19
N SER A 46 2.94 -15.34 -3.14
CA SER A 46 2.38 -14.72 -4.35
C SER A 46 3.47 -14.12 -5.24
N SER A 47 4.50 -13.50 -4.64
CA SER A 47 5.67 -12.98 -5.37
C SER A 47 6.47 -14.11 -6.03
N LEU A 48 6.65 -15.24 -5.33
CA LEU A 48 7.33 -16.42 -5.85
C LEU A 48 6.52 -17.08 -6.99
N ARG A 49 5.20 -17.18 -6.85
CA ARG A 49 4.31 -17.68 -7.93
C ARG A 49 4.44 -16.85 -9.19
N ALA A 50 4.39 -15.52 -9.08
CA ALA A 50 4.55 -14.63 -10.21
C ALA A 50 5.92 -14.80 -10.89
N PHE A 51 6.98 -14.96 -10.10
CA PHE A 51 8.34 -15.18 -10.60
C PHE A 51 8.46 -16.52 -11.35
N TYR A 52 8.05 -17.64 -10.74
CA TYR A 52 8.15 -18.95 -11.37
C TYR A 52 7.19 -19.12 -12.56
N SER A 53 6.00 -18.53 -12.52
CA SER A 53 5.11 -18.46 -13.66
C SER A 53 5.76 -17.72 -14.84
N HIS A 54 6.46 -16.61 -14.57
CA HIS A 54 7.22 -15.90 -15.59
C HIS A 54 8.35 -16.77 -16.18
N LEU A 55 9.11 -17.46 -15.32
CA LEU A 55 10.19 -18.38 -15.78
C LEU A 55 9.65 -19.54 -16.64
N THR A 56 8.53 -20.13 -16.24
CA THR A 56 7.88 -21.20 -17.01
C THR A 56 7.42 -20.71 -18.40
N THR A 57 6.84 -19.48 -18.44
CA THR A 57 6.29 -18.95 -19.70
C THR A 57 7.36 -18.39 -20.64
N LYS A 58 8.42 -17.76 -20.11
CA LYS A 58 9.40 -17.02 -20.91
C LYS A 58 10.76 -17.71 -21.03
N HIS A 59 11.10 -18.59 -20.10
CA HIS A 59 12.42 -19.20 -20.00
C HIS A 59 12.37 -20.73 -20.00
N ASN A 60 11.25 -21.34 -20.40
CA ASN A 60 11.07 -22.78 -20.57
C ASN A 60 11.45 -23.61 -19.33
N LEU A 61 11.19 -23.10 -18.13
CA LEU A 61 11.33 -23.90 -16.93
C LEU A 61 10.32 -25.05 -16.98
N GLU A 62 10.79 -26.30 -16.97
CA GLU A 62 9.93 -27.48 -17.19
C GLU A 62 8.83 -27.65 -16.14
N LYS A 63 9.12 -27.30 -14.88
CA LYS A 63 8.18 -27.45 -13.76
C LYS A 63 8.13 -26.18 -12.93
N ASN A 64 6.94 -25.75 -12.60
CA ASN A 64 6.75 -24.64 -11.67
C ASN A 64 6.75 -25.16 -10.22
N PRO A 65 7.77 -24.86 -9.40
CA PRO A 65 7.84 -25.38 -8.03
C PRO A 65 6.75 -24.84 -7.11
N THR A 66 6.05 -23.78 -7.51
CA THR A 66 4.94 -23.21 -6.74
C THR A 66 3.61 -23.92 -6.97
N ASP A 67 3.52 -24.80 -7.96
CA ASP A 67 2.32 -25.58 -8.22
C ASP A 67 1.98 -26.43 -7.00
N LYS A 68 0.72 -26.41 -6.61
CA LYS A 68 0.20 -27.14 -5.43
C LYS A 68 0.81 -26.71 -4.08
N VAL A 69 1.51 -25.59 -4.00
CA VAL A 69 1.88 -24.98 -2.72
C VAL A 69 0.69 -24.15 -2.22
N GLU A 70 0.12 -24.55 -1.10
CA GLU A 70 -1.03 -23.84 -0.52
C GLU A 70 -0.60 -22.55 0.18
N SER A 71 -1.42 -21.54 0.08
CA SER A 71 -1.20 -20.30 0.83
C SER A 71 -1.51 -20.51 2.31
N PRO A 72 -0.73 -19.93 3.23
CA PRO A 72 -1.07 -19.91 4.64
C PRO A 72 -2.50 -19.40 4.86
N LYS A 73 -3.26 -20.04 5.73
CA LYS A 73 -4.61 -19.59 6.08
C LYS A 73 -4.52 -18.19 6.69
N LEU A 74 -5.20 -17.25 6.05
CA LEU A 74 -5.29 -15.88 6.53
C LEU A 74 -6.45 -15.81 7.53
N GLY A 75 -6.16 -15.45 8.77
CA GLY A 75 -7.21 -15.05 9.69
C GLY A 75 -7.94 -13.81 9.17
N HIS A 76 -9.27 -13.78 9.30
CA HIS A 76 -10.05 -12.57 9.02
C HIS A 76 -9.77 -11.56 10.13
N SER A 77 -8.83 -10.64 9.88
CA SER A 77 -8.69 -9.44 10.71
C SER A 77 -9.63 -8.39 10.15
N LEU A 78 -10.63 -8.02 10.92
CA LEU A 78 -11.44 -6.85 10.61
C LEU A 78 -10.54 -5.62 10.62
N PRO A 79 -10.70 -4.69 9.66
CA PRO A 79 -10.00 -3.43 9.69
C PRO A 79 -10.32 -2.71 11.01
N LYS A 80 -9.29 -2.18 11.67
CA LYS A 80 -9.52 -1.23 12.76
C LYS A 80 -9.93 0.09 12.11
N THR A 81 -11.17 0.48 12.27
CA THR A 81 -11.69 1.78 11.85
C THR A 81 -11.68 2.72 13.04
N LEU A 82 -11.42 3.99 12.79
CA LEU A 82 -11.62 5.05 13.77
C LEU A 82 -13.13 5.32 13.89
N SER A 83 -13.60 5.65 15.09
CA SER A 83 -14.93 6.23 15.29
C SER A 83 -14.96 7.68 14.81
N GLU A 84 -16.15 8.23 14.61
CA GLU A 84 -16.32 9.64 14.24
C GLU A 84 -15.65 10.58 15.25
N ASP A 85 -15.83 10.35 16.55
CA ASP A 85 -15.18 11.13 17.62
C ASP A 85 -13.63 11.03 17.58
N GLU A 86 -13.08 9.89 17.16
CA GLU A 86 -11.63 9.74 17.01
C GLU A 86 -11.13 10.47 15.79
N VAL A 87 -11.89 10.48 14.69
CA VAL A 87 -11.58 11.25 13.49
C VAL A 87 -11.61 12.74 13.79
N ASP A 88 -12.65 13.22 14.46
CA ASP A 88 -12.79 14.63 14.83
C ASP A 88 -11.65 15.09 15.74
N ARG A 89 -11.27 14.28 16.73
CA ARG A 89 -10.11 14.57 17.58
C ARG A 89 -8.81 14.58 16.81
N LEU A 90 -8.64 13.69 15.86
CA LEU A 90 -7.43 13.64 15.01
C LEU A 90 -7.31 14.88 14.13
N ILE A 91 -8.41 15.26 13.48
CA ILE A 91 -8.46 16.43 12.61
C ILE A 91 -8.22 17.71 13.42
N ASN A 92 -8.75 17.81 14.64
CA ASN A 92 -8.62 18.97 15.51
C ASN A 92 -7.33 18.99 16.36
N ALA A 93 -6.45 17.98 16.23
CA ALA A 93 -5.24 17.91 17.05
C ALA A 93 -4.14 18.93 16.68
N PRO A 94 -3.96 19.33 15.39
CA PRO A 94 -2.96 20.34 15.06
C PRO A 94 -3.29 21.71 15.65
N ASP A 95 -2.27 22.41 16.14
CA ASP A 95 -2.39 23.79 16.64
C ASP A 95 -2.49 24.77 15.47
N VAL A 96 -3.67 25.35 15.29
CA VAL A 96 -3.96 26.26 14.16
C VAL A 96 -3.40 27.68 14.36
N GLU A 97 -2.83 27.99 15.51
CA GLU A 97 -2.10 29.25 15.74
C GLU A 97 -0.68 29.20 15.16
N ASP A 98 -0.18 28.00 14.81
CA ASP A 98 1.11 27.78 14.16
C ASP A 98 0.92 27.43 12.69
N ASP A 99 1.74 28.00 11.82
CA ASP A 99 1.68 27.78 10.35
C ASP A 99 1.79 26.30 9.96
N ILE A 100 2.62 25.53 10.68
CA ILE A 100 2.79 24.10 10.46
C ILE A 100 1.54 23.34 10.88
N GLY A 101 0.97 23.67 12.04
CA GLY A 101 -0.25 23.04 12.53
C GLY A 101 -1.44 23.33 11.65
N LEU A 102 -1.55 24.53 11.14
CA LEU A 102 -2.60 24.95 10.22
C LEU A 102 -2.49 24.21 8.86
N ARG A 103 -1.25 24.06 8.34
CA ARG A 103 -0.97 23.19 7.17
C ARG A 103 -1.40 21.74 7.43
N ASP A 104 -1.02 21.19 8.58
CA ASP A 104 -1.31 19.80 8.94
C ASP A 104 -2.82 19.59 9.10
N ARG A 105 -3.54 20.56 9.66
CA ARG A 105 -5.01 20.56 9.71
C ARG A 105 -5.62 20.54 8.30
N ALA A 106 -5.16 21.39 7.39
CA ALA A 106 -5.63 21.42 6.01
C ALA A 106 -5.39 20.07 5.29
N MET A 107 -4.23 19.45 5.52
CA MET A 107 -3.90 18.13 4.96
C MET A 107 -4.83 17.03 5.49
N LEU A 108 -5.13 17.02 6.79
CA LEU A 108 -6.05 16.05 7.40
C LEU A 108 -7.47 16.21 6.87
N GLU A 109 -7.96 17.44 6.78
CA GLU A 109 -9.27 17.75 6.19
C GLU A 109 -9.37 17.29 4.73
N LEU A 110 -8.34 17.55 3.92
CA LEU A 110 -8.33 17.11 2.52
C LEU A 110 -8.35 15.58 2.40
N ILE A 111 -7.58 14.87 3.26
CA ILE A 111 -7.61 13.40 3.26
C ILE A 111 -9.01 12.90 3.62
N TYR A 112 -9.60 13.46 4.66
CA TYR A 112 -10.91 13.02 5.16
C TYR A 112 -12.02 13.34 4.19
N ALA A 113 -12.13 14.59 3.74
CA ALA A 113 -13.20 15.04 2.85
C ALA A 113 -13.12 14.44 1.45
N CYS A 114 -11.89 14.27 0.92
CA CYS A 114 -11.70 13.85 -0.48
C CYS A 114 -11.26 12.38 -0.63
N GLY A 115 -10.99 11.67 0.47
CA GLY A 115 -10.51 10.28 0.43
C GLY A 115 -9.19 10.15 -0.35
N LEU A 116 -8.30 11.13 -0.22
CA LEU A 116 -7.00 11.12 -0.88
C LEU A 116 -6.08 10.08 -0.28
N ARG A 117 -5.26 9.45 -1.13
CA ARG A 117 -4.10 8.71 -0.63
C ARG A 117 -3.01 9.69 -0.20
N VAL A 118 -2.19 9.30 0.78
CA VAL A 118 -1.07 10.12 1.23
C VAL A 118 -0.16 10.54 0.08
N SER A 119 0.11 9.64 -0.88
CA SER A 119 0.91 9.96 -2.07
C SER A 119 0.24 10.94 -3.02
N GLU A 120 -1.08 10.93 -3.11
CA GLU A 120 -1.85 11.90 -3.91
C GLU A 120 -1.84 13.27 -3.24
N LEU A 121 -1.98 13.32 -1.92
CA LEU A 121 -1.90 14.56 -1.15
C LEU A 121 -0.51 15.23 -1.27
N ILE A 122 0.57 14.46 -1.05
CA ILE A 122 1.95 15.00 -1.13
C ILE A 122 2.30 15.48 -2.54
N GLY A 123 1.74 14.84 -3.56
CA GLY A 123 1.93 15.20 -4.96
C GLY A 123 0.91 16.21 -5.50
N LEU A 124 0.06 16.76 -4.62
CA LEU A 124 -0.96 17.73 -5.02
C LEU A 124 -0.32 19.09 -5.29
N ASP A 125 -0.51 19.59 -6.50
CA ASP A 125 -0.07 20.92 -6.92
C ASP A 125 -1.26 21.88 -6.96
N ILE A 126 -1.03 23.18 -6.74
CA ILE A 126 -2.05 24.22 -6.75
C ILE A 126 -2.83 24.26 -8.07
N ILE A 127 -2.18 23.92 -9.18
CA ILE A 127 -2.81 23.85 -10.52
C ILE A 127 -3.90 22.77 -10.59
N ASN A 128 -3.87 21.80 -9.68
CA ASN A 128 -4.85 20.72 -9.59
C ASN A 128 -6.05 21.07 -8.71
N LEU A 129 -6.06 22.26 -8.12
CA LEU A 129 -7.13 22.77 -7.25
C LEU A 129 -7.97 23.79 -8.03
N ASN A 130 -9.24 23.50 -8.20
CA ASN A 130 -10.18 24.46 -8.73
C ASN A 130 -11.03 25.02 -7.59
N PHE A 131 -10.57 26.09 -6.97
CA PHE A 131 -11.26 26.73 -5.83
C PHE A 131 -12.63 27.29 -6.20
N ARG A 132 -12.83 27.72 -7.46
CA ARG A 132 -14.12 28.25 -7.90
C ARG A 132 -15.21 27.18 -7.96
N GLN A 133 -14.84 25.95 -8.34
CA GLN A 133 -15.74 24.82 -8.46
C GLN A 133 -15.69 23.90 -7.23
N GLY A 134 -14.77 24.12 -6.30
CA GLY A 134 -14.55 23.24 -5.17
C GLY A 134 -14.14 21.83 -5.57
N ILE A 135 -13.25 21.68 -6.55
CA ILE A 135 -12.85 20.39 -7.12
C ILE A 135 -11.34 20.23 -7.10
N ILE A 136 -10.89 19.03 -6.71
CA ILE A 136 -9.49 18.58 -6.83
C ILE A 136 -9.38 17.60 -7.99
N ARG A 137 -8.35 17.77 -8.80
CA ARG A 137 -7.94 16.81 -9.82
C ARG A 137 -6.76 15.97 -9.31
N VAL A 138 -6.92 14.66 -9.24
CA VAL A 138 -5.86 13.74 -8.82
C VAL A 138 -5.60 12.67 -9.87
N ILE A 139 -4.34 12.27 -10.00
CA ILE A 139 -3.91 11.19 -10.88
C ILE A 139 -3.65 9.97 -10.01
N GLY A 140 -4.45 8.92 -10.21
CA GLY A 140 -4.36 7.68 -9.45
C GLY A 140 -3.48 6.62 -10.09
N LYS A 141 -3.54 5.41 -9.56
CA LYS A 141 -2.80 4.25 -10.08
C LYS A 141 -3.15 3.99 -11.56
N GLY A 142 -2.12 3.87 -12.39
CA GLY A 142 -2.27 3.62 -13.83
C GLY A 142 -2.64 4.87 -14.63
N ASP A 143 -2.22 6.04 -14.16
CA ASP A 143 -2.39 7.33 -14.83
C ASP A 143 -3.86 7.72 -15.07
N LYS A 144 -4.75 7.20 -14.20
CA LYS A 144 -6.18 7.52 -14.27
C LYS A 144 -6.48 8.79 -13.48
N GLU A 145 -6.95 9.79 -14.20
CA GLU A 145 -7.43 11.04 -13.62
C GLU A 145 -8.81 10.87 -12.98
N ARG A 146 -9.02 11.51 -11.83
CA ARG A 146 -10.32 11.64 -11.20
C ARG A 146 -10.52 13.04 -10.63
N LEU A 147 -11.73 13.55 -10.73
CA LEU A 147 -12.15 14.80 -10.12
C LEU A 147 -12.90 14.49 -8.83
N ILE A 148 -12.54 15.16 -7.76
CA ILE A 148 -13.09 14.93 -6.43
C ILE A 148 -13.61 16.26 -5.90
N PRO A 149 -14.88 16.35 -5.48
CA PRO A 149 -15.39 17.56 -4.82
C PRO A 149 -14.71 17.72 -3.45
N MET A 150 -14.33 18.95 -3.12
CA MET A 150 -13.89 19.35 -1.79
C MET A 150 -15.12 19.75 -0.95
N GLY A 151 -15.10 19.36 0.35
CA GLY A 151 -16.04 19.94 1.31
C GLY A 151 -15.72 21.42 1.59
N GLU A 152 -16.68 22.15 2.13
CA GLU A 152 -16.53 23.59 2.40
C GLU A 152 -15.36 23.89 3.34
N GLU A 153 -15.17 23.10 4.38
CA GLU A 153 -14.08 23.26 5.35
C GLU A 153 -12.71 23.02 4.70
N ALA A 154 -12.58 21.95 3.92
CA ALA A 154 -11.35 21.65 3.18
C ALA A 154 -11.03 22.75 2.15
N LEU A 155 -12.06 23.31 1.52
CA LEU A 155 -11.91 24.42 0.58
C LEU A 155 -11.40 25.68 1.31
N TYR A 156 -12.01 26.04 2.46
CA TYR A 156 -11.62 27.19 3.26
C TYR A 156 -10.16 27.11 3.73
N LEU A 157 -9.77 25.99 4.34
CA LEU A 157 -8.40 25.78 4.82
C LEU A 157 -7.37 25.74 3.67
N SER A 158 -7.73 25.18 2.52
CA SER A 158 -6.85 25.17 1.35
C SER A 158 -6.60 26.57 0.77
N LEU A 159 -7.60 27.47 0.82
CA LEU A 159 -7.46 28.87 0.37
C LEU A 159 -6.51 29.70 1.25
N ILE A 160 -6.40 29.36 2.54
CA ILE A 160 -5.57 30.11 3.50
C ILE A 160 -4.10 29.67 3.41
N HIS A 161 -3.80 28.41 3.01
CA HIS A 161 -2.47 27.81 3.19
C HIS A 161 -1.76 27.35 1.91
N ILE A 162 -2.42 27.36 0.79
CA ILE A 162 -1.81 27.03 -0.49
C ILE A 162 -1.67 28.28 -1.34
#